data_49d5319eca906f50d5561709a0990bae
#
_entry.id   49d5319eca906f50d5561709a0990bae
#
_cell.length_a   1.000
_cell.length_b   1.000
_cell.length_c   1.000
_cell.angle_alpha   90.00
_cell.angle_beta   90.00
_cell.angle_gamma   90.00
#
_symmetry.space_group_name_H-M   'P 1'
#
loop_
_entity.id
_entity.type
_entity.pdbx_description
1 polymer ?
#
loop_
_entity_poly.entity_id
_entity_poly.type
_entity_poly.pdbx_seq_one_letter_code
_entity_poly.pdbx_strand_id
1 'polypeptide(L)'
;DLLESRGLGDVYKRQKITAFGSTRRANNAPEDDATLNTLLKSETKSIALFGKSWTLHALEVLRTSLEENVSLIEDSVAYIVSHGREVVYDAEHFFDGYKADRGYALETLMAAERGGARILVLCDTNGGTLPSEMGRIVEDVKAHIGTELGIHAHNDSGVGVANSLIAVELGAVQVQGTFNGYGERCGNANLCSIIPNLDLKMERTSIGREKVQQLMEFSLFLSEVANVYHDHRQPFVGESAFAHKGGAHIDGVMKVAHSFEHIHPEWVGNERRFLVSDQSGGATIVSKLRRFMPDIEKGDPLVGKVLE
;
A
#
# COMPACT_ATOMS: atom_id res chain seq x y z
N ASP A 1 17.81 -4.67 25.62
CA ASP A 1 17.30 -4.28 24.30
C ASP A 1 15.84 -3.82 24.45
N LEU A 2 15.55 -2.58 24.07
CA LEU A 2 14.21 -1.95 24.27
C LEU A 2 13.11 -2.69 23.49
N LEU A 3 13.45 -3.45 22.46
CA LEU A 3 12.55 -4.24 21.65
C LEU A 3 12.28 -5.62 22.27
N GLU A 4 13.28 -6.23 22.89
CA GLU A 4 13.11 -7.51 23.61
C GLU A 4 12.28 -7.35 24.89
N SER A 5 12.42 -6.21 25.59
CA SER A 5 11.65 -5.92 26.81
C SER A 5 10.13 -5.75 26.58
N ARG A 6 9.70 -5.60 25.32
CA ARG A 6 8.28 -5.46 24.95
C ARG A 6 7.64 -6.74 24.42
N GLY A 7 8.30 -7.89 24.53
CA GLY A 7 7.77 -9.18 24.06
C GLY A 7 7.67 -9.31 22.53
N LEU A 8 8.35 -8.45 21.79
CA LEU A 8 8.30 -8.39 20.33
C LEU A 8 9.50 -9.08 19.66
N GLY A 9 10.42 -9.67 20.43
CA GLY A 9 11.70 -10.20 19.95
C GLY A 9 11.61 -11.25 18.85
N ASP A 10 10.60 -12.12 18.87
CA ASP A 10 10.46 -13.18 17.85
C ASP A 10 9.75 -12.71 16.58
N VAL A 11 8.88 -11.71 16.69
CA VAL A 11 8.16 -11.12 15.56
C VAL A 11 9.12 -10.29 14.69
N TYR A 12 10.08 -9.62 15.30
CA TYR A 12 11.03 -8.71 14.63
C TYR A 12 12.20 -9.37 13.90
N LYS A 13 12.45 -10.66 14.07
CA LYS A 13 13.58 -11.36 13.41
C LYS A 13 13.54 -11.31 11.89
N ARG A 14 12.38 -10.99 11.28
CA ARG A 14 12.18 -10.89 9.83
C ARG A 14 11.74 -9.50 9.34
N GLN A 15 11.50 -8.57 10.26
CA GLN A 15 11.04 -7.21 9.93
C GLN A 15 12.18 -6.22 10.10
N LYS A 16 12.27 -5.26 9.20
CA LYS A 16 13.13 -4.10 9.34
C LYS A 16 12.29 -2.93 9.84
N ILE A 17 12.55 -2.47 11.05
CA ILE A 17 12.02 -1.19 11.52
C ILE A 17 12.86 -0.10 10.87
N THR A 18 12.18 0.88 10.28
CA THR A 18 12.80 2.00 9.59
C THR A 18 12.40 3.29 10.29
N ALA A 19 13.39 4.05 10.78
CA ALA A 19 13.14 5.40 11.28
C ALA A 19 12.88 6.35 10.09
N PHE A 20 12.03 7.36 10.30
CA PHE A 20 11.61 8.27 9.23
C PHE A 20 11.87 9.73 9.58
N GLY A 21 12.45 10.49 8.66
CA GLY A 21 12.66 11.93 8.83
C GLY A 21 13.11 12.61 7.54
N SER A 22 13.28 13.94 7.61
CA SER A 22 13.69 14.74 6.47
C SER A 22 15.21 14.72 6.25
N THR A 23 15.64 15.13 5.04
CA THR A 23 17.01 15.57 4.79
C THR A 23 17.42 16.70 5.74
N ARG A 24 18.73 16.98 5.83
CA ARG A 24 19.28 18.10 6.61
C ARG A 24 18.61 19.43 6.23
N ARG A 25 18.66 20.38 7.13
CA ARG A 25 18.24 21.76 6.85
C ARG A 25 19.28 22.48 5.99
N ALA A 26 18.81 23.41 5.15
CA ALA A 26 19.68 24.30 4.42
C ALA A 26 20.63 25.03 5.39
N ASN A 27 21.87 25.23 4.97
CA ASN A 27 22.96 25.87 5.73
C ASN A 27 23.46 25.11 6.97
N ASN A 28 22.98 23.89 7.25
CA ASN A 28 23.56 23.03 8.27
C ASN A 28 24.54 22.04 7.63
N ALA A 29 25.66 21.76 8.27
CA ALA A 29 26.43 20.56 7.96
C ALA A 29 25.67 19.31 8.43
N PRO A 30 25.79 18.16 7.74
CA PRO A 30 25.08 16.94 8.13
C PRO A 30 25.31 16.52 9.59
N GLU A 31 26.55 16.65 10.09
CA GLU A 31 26.96 16.34 11.46
C GLU A 31 26.30 17.23 12.51
N ASP A 32 25.94 18.45 12.15
CA ASP A 32 25.30 19.41 13.03
C ASP A 32 23.77 19.40 12.93
N ASP A 33 23.23 18.60 12.01
CA ASP A 33 21.77 18.56 11.81
C ASP A 33 21.06 17.71 12.88
N ALA A 34 20.15 18.35 13.61
CA ALA A 34 19.42 17.71 14.71
C ALA A 34 18.52 16.56 14.25
N THR A 35 17.96 16.64 13.03
CA THR A 35 17.08 15.60 12.47
C THR A 35 17.90 14.35 12.16
N LEU A 36 19.01 14.49 11.42
CA LEU A 36 19.87 13.37 11.06
C LEU A 36 20.46 12.71 12.33
N ASN A 37 20.92 13.50 13.29
CA ASN A 37 21.43 12.99 14.56
C ASN A 37 20.37 12.27 15.40
N THR A 38 19.11 12.72 15.35
CA THR A 38 17.99 12.02 16.03
C THR A 38 17.68 10.69 15.34
N LEU A 39 17.73 10.66 14.01
CA LEU A 39 17.55 9.41 13.25
C LEU A 39 18.63 8.39 13.55
N LEU A 40 19.89 8.80 13.66
CA LEU A 40 20.98 7.90 14.06
C LEU A 40 20.82 7.34 15.48
N LYS A 41 20.26 8.14 16.41
CA LYS A 41 19.95 7.72 17.79
C LYS A 41 18.78 6.73 17.89
N SER A 42 17.97 6.56 16.83
CA SER A 42 16.88 5.57 16.80
C SER A 42 17.38 4.12 16.87
N GLU A 43 18.66 3.89 16.62
CA GLU A 43 19.33 2.58 16.57
C GLU A 43 18.76 1.62 15.52
N THR A 44 17.85 2.08 14.65
CA THR A 44 17.32 1.28 13.55
C THR A 44 18.40 1.00 12.50
N LYS A 45 18.35 -0.17 11.88
CA LYS A 45 19.28 -0.55 10.78
C LYS A 45 18.96 0.17 9.48
N SER A 46 17.71 0.59 9.29
CA SER A 46 17.22 1.29 8.12
C SER A 46 16.64 2.64 8.50
N ILE A 47 16.86 3.64 7.67
CA ILE A 47 16.35 4.99 7.83
C ILE A 47 15.71 5.42 6.50
N ALA A 48 14.48 5.89 6.53
CA ALA A 48 13.83 6.53 5.41
C ALA A 48 14.00 8.05 5.52
N LEU A 49 14.59 8.64 4.48
CA LEU A 49 14.78 10.08 4.35
C LEU A 49 13.87 10.62 3.25
N PHE A 50 13.00 11.58 3.57
CA PHE A 50 12.30 12.30 2.53
C PHE A 50 13.00 13.60 2.14
N GLY A 51 13.04 13.89 0.86
CA GLY A 51 13.54 15.14 0.30
C GLY A 51 12.66 15.63 -0.84
N LYS A 52 12.76 16.92 -1.15
CA LYS A 52 11.89 17.57 -2.14
C LYS A 52 12.39 17.32 -3.56
N SER A 53 11.51 16.80 -4.43
CA SER A 53 11.82 16.52 -5.83
C SER A 53 11.07 17.42 -6.82
N TRP A 54 10.44 18.47 -6.33
CA TRP A 54 9.71 19.46 -7.13
C TRP A 54 10.32 20.85 -6.97
N THR A 55 10.63 21.52 -8.08
CA THR A 55 11.19 22.87 -8.10
C THR A 55 10.37 23.87 -7.28
N LEU A 56 9.03 23.78 -7.35
CA LEU A 56 8.13 24.60 -6.54
C LEU A 56 8.45 24.45 -5.04
N HIS A 57 8.66 23.23 -4.58
CA HIS A 57 8.93 22.97 -3.15
C HIS A 57 10.33 23.43 -2.72
N ALA A 58 11.33 23.27 -3.59
CA ALA A 58 12.68 23.76 -3.29
C ALA A 58 12.71 25.31 -3.18
N LEU A 59 12.11 25.99 -4.14
CA LEU A 59 12.16 27.45 -4.24
C LEU A 59 11.20 28.15 -3.27
N GLU A 60 9.95 27.70 -3.18
CA GLU A 60 8.90 28.42 -2.46
C GLU A 60 8.66 27.89 -1.03
N VAL A 61 8.85 26.59 -0.80
CA VAL A 61 8.61 25.97 0.53
C VAL A 61 9.89 25.94 1.34
N LEU A 62 10.97 25.36 0.82
CA LEU A 62 12.28 25.36 1.48
C LEU A 62 12.99 26.72 1.38
N ARG A 63 12.66 27.51 0.38
CA ARG A 63 13.29 28.82 0.08
C ARG A 63 14.79 28.71 -0.09
N THR A 64 15.21 27.71 -0.85
CA THR A 64 16.62 27.44 -1.15
C THR A 64 16.83 27.34 -2.67
N SER A 65 18.08 27.30 -3.13
CA SER A 65 18.36 27.08 -4.56
C SER A 65 18.13 25.59 -4.93
N LEU A 66 17.97 25.33 -6.21
CA LEU A 66 17.82 23.97 -6.73
C LEU A 66 19.08 23.14 -6.45
N GLU A 67 20.26 23.75 -6.62
CA GLU A 67 21.57 23.15 -6.38
C GLU A 67 21.74 22.79 -4.90
N GLU A 68 21.37 23.70 -3.98
CA GLU A 68 21.44 23.42 -2.56
C GLU A 68 20.49 22.29 -2.18
N ASN A 69 19.26 22.24 -2.72
CA ASN A 69 18.35 21.12 -2.44
C ASN A 69 18.91 19.77 -2.93
N VAL A 70 19.59 19.74 -4.06
CA VAL A 70 20.29 18.53 -4.55
C VAL A 70 21.39 18.14 -3.55
N SER A 71 22.18 19.11 -3.05
CA SER A 71 23.20 18.86 -2.01
C SER A 71 22.58 18.39 -0.69
N LEU A 72 21.43 18.97 -0.26
CA LEU A 72 20.72 18.50 0.94
C LEU A 72 20.40 17.01 0.87
N ILE A 73 20.00 16.53 -0.31
CA ILE A 73 19.67 15.13 -0.53
C ILE A 73 20.93 14.26 -0.48
N GLU A 74 21.92 14.57 -1.31
CA GLU A 74 23.15 13.80 -1.43
C GLU A 74 23.90 13.70 -0.10
N ASP A 75 24.15 14.83 0.56
CA ASP A 75 24.88 14.90 1.81
C ASP A 75 24.18 14.14 2.95
N SER A 76 22.84 14.27 3.03
CA SER A 76 22.06 13.59 4.08
C SER A 76 22.10 12.08 3.91
N VAL A 77 21.94 11.60 2.68
CA VAL A 77 22.00 10.17 2.37
C VAL A 77 23.41 9.65 2.66
N ALA A 78 24.45 10.32 2.15
CA ALA A 78 25.84 9.93 2.35
C ALA A 78 26.23 9.91 3.84
N TYR A 79 25.78 10.89 4.60
CA TYR A 79 26.03 10.96 6.05
C TYR A 79 25.43 9.76 6.80
N ILE A 80 24.17 9.45 6.56
CA ILE A 80 23.51 8.29 7.19
C ILE A 80 24.15 6.96 6.78
N VAL A 81 24.50 6.81 5.50
CA VAL A 81 25.18 5.62 4.96
C VAL A 81 26.57 5.47 5.59
N SER A 82 27.33 6.57 5.77
CA SER A 82 28.66 6.53 6.39
C SER A 82 28.63 6.05 7.86
N HIS A 83 27.47 6.16 8.53
CA HIS A 83 27.22 5.63 9.85
C HIS A 83 26.70 4.17 9.84
N GLY A 84 26.81 3.47 8.70
CA GLY A 84 26.46 2.05 8.56
C GLY A 84 24.97 1.77 8.56
N ARG A 85 24.14 2.75 8.22
CA ARG A 85 22.69 2.58 8.08
C ARG A 85 22.31 2.40 6.62
N GLU A 86 21.30 1.57 6.36
CA GLU A 86 20.65 1.46 5.06
C GLU A 86 19.71 2.65 4.89
N VAL A 87 19.75 3.33 3.73
CA VAL A 87 18.87 4.47 3.44
C VAL A 87 17.86 4.11 2.38
N VAL A 88 16.58 4.36 2.68
CA VAL A 88 15.48 4.45 1.73
C VAL A 88 15.22 5.94 1.51
N TYR A 89 15.34 6.42 0.27
CA TYR A 89 15.07 7.81 -0.04
C TYR A 89 13.68 7.98 -0.64
N ASP A 90 12.82 8.73 0.03
CA ASP A 90 11.47 9.07 -0.42
C ASP A 90 11.52 10.41 -1.18
N ALA A 91 11.41 10.34 -2.50
CA ALA A 91 11.38 11.51 -3.39
C ALA A 91 10.00 12.17 -3.32
N GLU A 92 9.80 13.05 -2.33
CA GLU A 92 8.51 13.69 -2.05
C GLU A 92 8.05 14.56 -3.21
N HIS A 93 6.78 14.44 -3.62
CA HIS A 93 6.18 15.09 -4.79
C HIS A 93 6.91 14.77 -6.12
N PHE A 94 7.48 13.58 -6.23
CA PHE A 94 8.27 13.22 -7.42
C PHE A 94 7.48 13.35 -8.72
N PHE A 95 6.25 12.83 -8.76
CA PHE A 95 5.45 12.86 -9.99
C PHE A 95 5.04 14.27 -10.41
N ASP A 96 4.72 15.15 -9.45
CA ASP A 96 4.45 16.57 -9.74
C ASP A 96 5.71 17.28 -10.20
N GLY A 97 6.84 17.04 -9.53
CA GLY A 97 8.14 17.55 -9.89
C GLY A 97 8.57 17.12 -11.29
N TYR A 98 8.41 15.84 -11.60
CA TYR A 98 8.73 15.28 -12.91
C TYR A 98 7.90 15.91 -14.05
N LYS A 99 6.61 16.12 -13.82
CA LYS A 99 5.73 16.80 -14.80
C LYS A 99 6.09 18.27 -14.99
N ALA A 100 6.58 18.93 -13.94
CA ALA A 100 6.99 20.33 -13.97
C ALA A 100 8.40 20.50 -14.57
N ASP A 101 9.36 19.72 -14.13
CA ASP A 101 10.75 19.70 -14.59
C ASP A 101 11.33 18.29 -14.44
N ARG A 102 11.28 17.53 -15.53
CA ARG A 102 11.82 16.16 -15.60
C ARG A 102 13.30 16.10 -15.21
N GLY A 103 14.09 17.06 -15.73
CA GLY A 103 15.54 17.05 -15.52
C GLY A 103 15.90 17.20 -14.06
N TYR A 104 15.26 18.15 -13.39
CA TYR A 104 15.46 18.39 -11.97
C TYR A 104 14.96 17.23 -11.10
N ALA A 105 13.78 16.68 -11.39
CA ALA A 105 13.26 15.54 -10.64
C ALA A 105 14.20 14.32 -10.72
N LEU A 106 14.74 14.01 -11.91
CA LEU A 106 15.74 12.96 -12.08
C LEU A 106 17.05 13.27 -11.31
N GLU A 107 17.51 14.53 -11.34
CA GLU A 107 18.72 14.94 -10.61
C GLU A 107 18.57 14.71 -9.09
N THR A 108 17.39 14.93 -8.52
CA THR A 108 17.15 14.62 -7.10
C THR A 108 17.27 13.13 -6.78
N LEU A 109 16.85 12.25 -7.69
CA LEU A 109 17.05 10.80 -7.54
C LEU A 109 18.53 10.42 -7.70
N MET A 110 19.22 10.99 -8.70
CA MET A 110 20.65 10.75 -8.91
C MET A 110 21.48 11.21 -7.71
N ALA A 111 21.11 12.31 -7.06
CA ALA A 111 21.76 12.79 -5.85
C ALA A 111 21.63 11.77 -4.71
N ALA A 112 20.44 11.22 -4.48
CA ALA A 112 20.23 10.17 -3.49
C ALA A 112 20.99 8.87 -3.85
N GLU A 113 21.05 8.52 -5.14
CA GLU A 113 21.84 7.39 -5.64
C GLU A 113 23.34 7.59 -5.38
N ARG A 114 23.90 8.77 -5.71
CA ARG A 114 25.30 9.11 -5.41
C ARG A 114 25.61 9.07 -3.92
N GLY A 115 24.65 9.50 -3.08
CA GLY A 115 24.73 9.39 -1.62
C GLY A 115 24.72 7.96 -1.10
N GLY A 116 24.35 6.98 -1.92
CA GLY A 116 24.35 5.56 -1.59
C GLY A 116 23.01 5.04 -1.07
N ALA A 117 21.88 5.66 -1.42
CA ALA A 117 20.55 5.14 -1.09
C ALA A 117 20.37 3.72 -1.63
N ARG A 118 19.78 2.85 -0.82
CA ARG A 118 19.49 1.45 -1.18
C ARG A 118 18.24 1.32 -2.05
N ILE A 119 17.24 2.15 -1.81
CA ILE A 119 15.97 2.20 -2.56
C ILE A 119 15.60 3.66 -2.76
N LEU A 120 15.13 3.99 -3.96
CA LEU A 120 14.57 5.29 -4.30
C LEU A 120 13.06 5.16 -4.48
N VAL A 121 12.30 5.77 -3.58
CA VAL A 121 10.83 5.69 -3.58
C VAL A 121 10.26 6.89 -4.32
N LEU A 122 9.52 6.62 -5.37
CA LEU A 122 8.80 7.63 -6.14
C LEU A 122 7.48 7.95 -5.43
N CYS A 123 7.31 9.19 -4.94
CA CYS A 123 6.13 9.57 -4.17
C CYS A 123 5.12 10.34 -5.05
N ASP A 124 3.92 9.79 -5.20
CA ASP A 124 2.75 10.51 -5.70
C ASP A 124 2.02 11.16 -4.51
N THR A 125 2.67 12.20 -3.96
CA THR A 125 2.27 12.81 -2.68
C THR A 125 0.91 13.51 -2.78
N ASN A 126 0.58 14.09 -3.94
CA ASN A 126 -0.74 14.68 -4.19
C ASN A 126 -1.79 13.64 -4.63
N GLY A 127 -1.40 12.41 -4.94
CA GLY A 127 -2.31 11.34 -5.37
C GLY A 127 -3.03 11.66 -6.68
N GLY A 128 -2.43 12.51 -7.52
CA GLY A 128 -3.04 13.02 -8.75
C GLY A 128 -2.56 12.36 -10.04
N THR A 129 -1.61 11.44 -9.97
CA THR A 129 -1.05 10.79 -11.16
C THR A 129 -1.94 9.65 -11.63
N LEU A 130 -2.33 9.68 -12.91
CA LEU A 130 -3.15 8.62 -13.49
C LEU A 130 -2.32 7.39 -13.88
N PRO A 131 -2.90 6.18 -13.95
CA PRO A 131 -2.18 4.94 -14.23
C PRO A 131 -1.32 4.95 -15.49
N SER A 132 -1.80 5.55 -16.58
CA SER A 132 -1.04 5.66 -17.83
C SER A 132 0.17 6.60 -17.74
N GLU A 133 0.09 7.64 -16.91
CA GLU A 133 1.22 8.52 -16.61
C GLU A 133 2.21 7.82 -15.68
N MET A 134 1.70 7.16 -14.63
CA MET A 134 2.50 6.39 -13.70
C MET A 134 3.43 5.43 -14.45
N GLY A 135 2.87 4.62 -15.35
CA GLY A 135 3.65 3.66 -16.13
C GLY A 135 4.77 4.32 -16.93
N ARG A 136 4.46 5.37 -17.71
CA ARG A 136 5.45 6.08 -18.53
C ARG A 136 6.58 6.71 -17.72
N ILE A 137 6.24 7.32 -16.57
CA ILE A 137 7.23 7.98 -15.71
C ILE A 137 8.15 6.92 -15.05
N VAL A 138 7.60 5.83 -14.52
CA VAL A 138 8.40 4.76 -13.93
C VAL A 138 9.35 4.11 -14.94
N GLU A 139 8.89 3.86 -16.17
CA GLU A 139 9.75 3.33 -17.24
C GLU A 139 10.89 4.29 -17.57
N ASP A 140 10.62 5.58 -17.66
CA ASP A 140 11.65 6.59 -17.95
C ASP A 140 12.66 6.70 -16.79
N VAL A 141 12.21 6.69 -15.54
CA VAL A 141 13.10 6.68 -14.37
C VAL A 141 14.02 5.47 -14.40
N LYS A 142 13.49 4.28 -14.67
CA LYS A 142 14.30 3.04 -14.76
C LYS A 142 15.38 3.11 -15.86
N ALA A 143 15.15 3.86 -16.91
CA ALA A 143 16.15 4.01 -17.98
C ALA A 143 17.34 4.90 -17.56
N HIS A 144 17.20 5.68 -16.47
CA HIS A 144 18.19 6.65 -16.02
C HIS A 144 18.83 6.34 -14.66
N ILE A 145 18.17 5.51 -13.85
CA ILE A 145 18.54 5.20 -12.47
C ILE A 145 18.90 3.72 -12.37
N GLY A 146 20.06 3.43 -11.75
CA GLY A 146 20.54 2.06 -11.51
C GLY A 146 20.09 1.45 -10.18
N THR A 147 19.72 2.29 -9.22
CA THR A 147 19.26 1.89 -7.90
C THR A 147 17.84 1.30 -7.95
N GLU A 148 17.53 0.35 -7.07
CA GLU A 148 16.20 -0.24 -6.93
C GLU A 148 15.13 0.83 -6.63
N LEU A 149 13.96 0.68 -7.25
CA LEU A 149 12.85 1.63 -7.08
C LEU A 149 11.80 1.11 -6.10
N GLY A 150 11.19 2.05 -5.39
CA GLY A 150 9.97 1.87 -4.62
C GLY A 150 8.86 2.82 -5.10
N ILE A 151 7.65 2.61 -4.60
CA ILE A 151 6.48 3.46 -4.88
C ILE A 151 5.74 3.81 -3.58
N HIS A 152 5.35 5.07 -3.46
CA HIS A 152 4.45 5.58 -2.43
C HIS A 152 3.35 6.40 -3.08
N ALA A 153 2.14 5.89 -3.12
CA ALA A 153 1.01 6.55 -3.77
C ALA A 153 -0.08 6.93 -2.77
N HIS A 154 -0.52 8.19 -2.79
CA HIS A 154 -1.77 8.61 -2.17
C HIS A 154 -2.97 8.28 -3.04
N ASN A 155 -4.17 8.30 -2.46
CA ASN A 155 -5.39 7.79 -3.10
C ASN A 155 -6.40 8.89 -3.49
N ASP A 156 -5.95 10.13 -3.65
CA ASP A 156 -6.84 11.28 -3.91
C ASP A 156 -7.63 11.14 -5.21
N SER A 157 -7.04 10.55 -6.23
CA SER A 157 -7.73 10.22 -7.49
C SER A 157 -8.37 8.82 -7.51
N GLY A 158 -8.36 8.09 -6.38
CA GLY A 158 -8.93 6.74 -6.28
C GLY A 158 -8.12 5.65 -6.98
N VAL A 159 -6.87 5.91 -7.35
CA VAL A 159 -6.03 5.01 -8.15
C VAL A 159 -4.73 4.57 -7.46
N GLY A 160 -4.56 4.88 -6.17
CA GLY A 160 -3.33 4.59 -5.44
C GLY A 160 -2.91 3.11 -5.47
N VAL A 161 -3.87 2.19 -5.36
CA VAL A 161 -3.62 0.74 -5.48
C VAL A 161 -3.17 0.38 -6.90
N ALA A 162 -3.88 0.86 -7.93
CA ALA A 162 -3.54 0.58 -9.33
C ALA A 162 -2.14 1.10 -9.68
N ASN A 163 -1.83 2.32 -9.27
CA ASN A 163 -0.51 2.93 -9.48
C ASN A 163 0.61 2.12 -8.82
N SER A 164 0.39 1.66 -7.59
CA SER A 164 1.36 0.82 -6.88
C SER A 164 1.60 -0.52 -7.59
N LEU A 165 0.55 -1.16 -8.09
CA LEU A 165 0.67 -2.44 -8.82
C LEU A 165 1.40 -2.26 -10.16
N ILE A 166 1.11 -1.18 -10.91
CA ILE A 166 1.82 -0.83 -12.15
C ILE A 166 3.31 -0.63 -11.88
N ALA A 167 3.67 0.10 -10.83
CA ALA A 167 5.07 0.29 -10.48
C ALA A 167 5.78 -1.04 -10.19
N VAL A 168 5.11 -1.99 -9.51
CA VAL A 168 5.66 -3.34 -9.25
C VAL A 168 5.79 -4.15 -10.55
N GLU A 169 4.82 -4.09 -11.46
CA GLU A 169 4.91 -4.73 -12.79
C GLU A 169 6.13 -4.24 -13.57
N LEU A 170 6.42 -2.94 -13.45
CA LEU A 170 7.58 -2.31 -14.07
C LEU A 170 8.89 -2.51 -13.29
N GLY A 171 8.85 -3.21 -12.16
CA GLY A 171 10.03 -3.66 -11.42
C GLY A 171 10.36 -2.87 -10.15
N ALA A 172 9.43 -2.10 -9.59
CA ALA A 172 9.59 -1.60 -8.24
C ALA A 172 9.63 -2.78 -7.24
N VAL A 173 10.57 -2.71 -6.30
CA VAL A 173 10.82 -3.77 -5.31
C VAL A 173 10.21 -3.46 -3.95
N GLN A 174 9.76 -2.23 -3.73
CA GLN A 174 9.14 -1.78 -2.49
C GLN A 174 7.84 -1.03 -2.79
N VAL A 175 6.81 -1.32 -1.99
CA VAL A 175 5.57 -0.54 -1.95
C VAL A 175 5.40 0.01 -0.54
N GLN A 176 5.28 1.32 -0.43
CA GLN A 176 4.83 1.98 0.79
C GLN A 176 3.33 2.23 0.70
N GLY A 177 2.61 1.83 1.72
CA GLY A 177 1.17 1.99 1.82
C GLY A 177 0.73 1.76 3.26
N THR A 178 -0.58 1.81 3.50
CA THR A 178 -1.13 1.59 4.83
C THR A 178 -2.25 0.55 4.78
N PHE A 179 -2.38 -0.24 5.85
CA PHE A 179 -3.55 -1.09 5.99
C PHE A 179 -4.80 -0.23 6.12
N ASN A 180 -5.87 -0.66 5.50
CA ASN A 180 -7.14 0.07 5.38
C ASN A 180 -7.02 1.41 4.62
N GLY A 181 -5.88 1.72 4.03
CA GLY A 181 -5.66 2.96 3.29
C GLY A 181 -5.61 4.20 4.15
N TYR A 182 -5.37 4.08 5.47
CA TYR A 182 -5.30 5.23 6.36
C TYR A 182 -4.18 6.21 5.95
N GLY A 183 -4.40 7.50 6.18
CA GLY A 183 -3.41 8.53 5.87
C GLY A 183 -4.02 9.90 5.58
N GLU A 184 -3.21 10.80 5.11
CA GLU A 184 -3.57 12.17 4.76
C GLU A 184 -4.69 12.22 3.70
N ARG A 185 -5.62 13.14 3.83
CA ARG A 185 -6.74 13.41 2.91
C ARG A 185 -7.58 12.16 2.59
N CYS A 186 -7.42 11.59 1.37
CA CYS A 186 -8.09 10.36 0.93
C CYS A 186 -7.31 9.08 1.27
N GLY A 187 -6.22 9.21 2.02
CA GLY A 187 -5.39 8.12 2.49
C GLY A 187 -4.29 7.69 1.51
N ASN A 188 -3.59 6.64 1.88
CA ASN A 188 -2.52 6.02 1.11
C ASN A 188 -3.05 4.82 0.29
N ALA A 189 -2.21 4.30 -0.58
CA ALA A 189 -2.48 3.03 -1.24
C ALA A 189 -2.75 1.92 -0.21
N ASN A 190 -3.90 1.24 -0.36
CA ASN A 190 -4.40 0.30 0.63
C ASN A 190 -3.70 -1.06 0.54
N LEU A 191 -2.90 -1.40 1.55
CA LEU A 191 -2.19 -2.68 1.62
C LEU A 191 -3.15 -3.88 1.70
N CYS A 192 -4.37 -3.72 2.23
CA CYS A 192 -5.39 -4.78 2.20
C CYS A 192 -5.83 -5.14 0.77
N SER A 193 -5.58 -4.29 -0.21
CA SER A 193 -5.80 -4.58 -1.63
C SER A 193 -4.51 -4.93 -2.37
N ILE A 194 -3.40 -4.29 -2.05
CA ILE A 194 -2.11 -4.52 -2.72
C ILE A 194 -1.59 -5.93 -2.43
N ILE A 195 -1.52 -6.32 -1.16
CA ILE A 195 -0.98 -7.61 -0.72
C ILE A 195 -1.65 -8.80 -1.43
N PRO A 196 -2.99 -8.94 -1.41
CA PRO A 196 -3.61 -10.08 -2.09
C PRO A 196 -3.47 -10.03 -3.61
N ASN A 197 -3.38 -8.85 -4.23
CA ASN A 197 -3.08 -8.79 -5.66
C ASN A 197 -1.66 -9.28 -5.96
N LEU A 198 -0.66 -8.91 -5.16
CA LEU A 198 0.72 -9.39 -5.32
C LEU A 198 0.81 -10.91 -5.11
N ASP A 199 0.34 -11.40 -3.96
CA ASP A 199 0.52 -12.80 -3.55
C ASP A 199 -0.39 -13.80 -4.30
N LEU A 200 -1.58 -13.38 -4.72
CA LEU A 200 -2.58 -14.29 -5.32
C LEU A 200 -2.73 -14.18 -6.83
N LYS A 201 -2.37 -13.02 -7.43
CA LYS A 201 -2.62 -12.76 -8.86
C LYS A 201 -1.36 -12.43 -9.67
N MET A 202 -0.34 -11.80 -9.05
CA MET A 202 0.85 -11.33 -9.76
C MET A 202 2.07 -12.24 -9.58
N GLU A 203 1.91 -13.39 -8.92
CA GLU A 203 3.00 -14.34 -8.61
C GLU A 203 4.19 -13.67 -7.91
N ARG A 204 3.91 -12.64 -7.11
CA ARG A 204 4.89 -11.92 -6.28
C ARG A 204 4.64 -12.27 -4.82
N THR A 205 5.66 -12.71 -4.11
CA THR A 205 5.54 -13.00 -2.67
C THR A 205 5.82 -11.76 -1.86
N SER A 206 4.81 -11.18 -1.22
CA SER A 206 4.95 -10.10 -0.25
C SER A 206 5.01 -10.62 1.18
N ILE A 207 3.92 -11.15 1.71
CA ILE A 207 3.84 -11.75 3.06
C ILE A 207 3.61 -13.28 3.04
N GLY A 208 3.28 -13.82 1.88
CA GLY A 208 2.99 -15.23 1.65
C GLY A 208 1.53 -15.62 1.94
N ARG A 209 1.03 -16.58 1.18
CA ARG A 209 -0.40 -17.00 1.19
C ARG A 209 -0.94 -17.35 2.57
N GLU A 210 -0.14 -17.97 3.42
CA GLU A 210 -0.57 -18.34 4.80
C GLU A 210 -0.93 -17.11 5.63
N LYS A 211 -0.20 -15.99 5.46
CA LYS A 211 -0.48 -14.76 6.19
C LYS A 211 -1.59 -13.93 5.55
N VAL A 212 -1.77 -14.04 4.23
CA VAL A 212 -2.88 -13.38 3.52
C VAL A 212 -4.23 -13.83 4.08
N GLN A 213 -4.35 -15.07 4.56
CA GLN A 213 -5.57 -15.58 5.22
C GLN A 213 -5.93 -14.87 6.53
N GLN A 214 -5.04 -14.08 7.10
CA GLN A 214 -5.30 -13.29 8.32
C GLN A 214 -5.70 -11.84 8.00
N LEU A 215 -5.79 -11.48 6.72
CA LEU A 215 -5.87 -10.08 6.29
C LEU A 215 -7.17 -9.40 6.74
N MET A 216 -8.32 -10.10 6.67
CA MET A 216 -9.59 -9.55 7.15
C MET A 216 -9.58 -9.32 8.66
N GLU A 217 -9.14 -10.29 9.43
CA GLU A 217 -9.05 -10.18 10.89
C GLU A 217 -8.13 -9.01 11.29
N PHE A 218 -6.97 -8.90 10.63
CA PHE A 218 -6.04 -7.81 10.87
C PHE A 218 -6.61 -6.44 10.48
N SER A 219 -7.34 -6.35 9.37
CA SER A 219 -8.03 -5.13 8.94
C SER A 219 -9.07 -4.67 9.96
N LEU A 220 -9.88 -5.59 10.49
CA LEU A 220 -10.86 -5.32 11.53
C LEU A 220 -10.19 -4.88 12.84
N PHE A 221 -9.16 -5.59 13.28
CA PHE A 221 -8.37 -5.25 14.47
C PHE A 221 -7.80 -3.82 14.39
N LEU A 222 -7.22 -3.44 13.24
CA LEU A 222 -6.70 -2.10 13.05
C LEU A 222 -7.78 -1.01 13.10
N SER A 223 -8.96 -1.30 12.55
CA SER A 223 -10.10 -0.37 12.62
C SER A 223 -10.55 -0.14 14.06
N GLU A 224 -10.58 -1.21 14.86
CA GLU A 224 -10.91 -1.14 16.28
C GLU A 224 -9.86 -0.33 17.06
N VAL A 225 -8.57 -0.63 16.89
CA VAL A 225 -7.48 0.09 17.56
C VAL A 225 -7.44 1.56 17.17
N ALA A 226 -7.68 1.87 15.89
CA ALA A 226 -7.74 3.25 15.40
C ALA A 226 -9.03 3.98 15.77
N ASN A 227 -10.02 3.27 16.31
CA ASN A 227 -11.37 3.77 16.57
C ASN A 227 -12.00 4.42 15.31
N VAL A 228 -11.82 3.78 14.16
CA VAL A 228 -12.37 4.19 12.87
C VAL A 228 -13.33 3.13 12.38
N TYR A 229 -14.43 3.53 11.78
CA TYR A 229 -15.41 2.59 11.25
C TYR A 229 -14.79 1.77 10.12
N HIS A 230 -14.91 0.44 10.19
CA HIS A 230 -14.43 -0.43 9.11
C HIS A 230 -15.35 -0.33 7.90
N ASP A 231 -14.81 -0.02 6.72
CA ASP A 231 -15.60 0.03 5.50
C ASP A 231 -16.02 -1.39 5.08
N HIS A 232 -17.31 -1.68 5.24
CA HIS A 232 -17.88 -2.97 4.89
C HIS A 232 -17.80 -3.32 3.38
N ARG A 233 -17.52 -2.34 2.51
CA ARG A 233 -17.33 -2.52 1.06
C ARG A 233 -15.87 -2.54 0.64
N GLN A 234 -14.94 -2.44 1.58
CA GLN A 234 -13.51 -2.47 1.26
C GLN A 234 -13.16 -3.75 0.47
N PRO A 235 -12.46 -3.62 -0.66
CA PRO A 235 -12.04 -4.78 -1.44
C PRO A 235 -11.30 -5.81 -0.59
N PHE A 236 -11.55 -7.10 -0.82
CA PHE A 236 -11.01 -8.27 -0.15
C PHE A 236 -11.45 -8.45 1.31
N VAL A 237 -11.39 -7.42 2.15
CA VAL A 237 -11.54 -7.53 3.61
C VAL A 237 -12.85 -6.98 4.15
N GLY A 238 -13.63 -6.29 3.37
CA GLY A 238 -14.95 -5.80 3.78
C GLY A 238 -15.96 -6.96 3.87
N GLU A 239 -16.92 -6.86 4.79
CA GLU A 239 -17.98 -7.87 4.95
C GLU A 239 -18.80 -8.12 3.69
N SER A 240 -18.94 -7.09 2.85
CA SER A 240 -19.69 -7.14 1.59
C SER A 240 -18.84 -7.55 0.39
N ALA A 241 -17.52 -7.72 0.53
CA ALA A 241 -16.62 -8.01 -0.59
C ALA A 241 -16.99 -9.29 -1.34
N PHE A 242 -17.58 -10.28 -0.64
CA PHE A 242 -18.05 -11.55 -1.18
C PHE A 242 -19.52 -11.81 -0.85
N ALA A 243 -20.32 -10.73 -0.78
CA ALA A 243 -21.74 -10.82 -0.51
C ALA A 243 -22.54 -10.79 -1.82
N HIS A 244 -23.42 -11.79 -2.01
CA HIS A 244 -24.29 -11.90 -3.19
C HIS A 244 -25.75 -11.69 -2.78
N LYS A 245 -26.46 -10.81 -3.51
CA LYS A 245 -27.85 -10.49 -3.27
C LYS A 245 -28.77 -10.98 -4.41
N GLY A 246 -28.33 -10.85 -5.66
CA GLY A 246 -29.13 -11.22 -6.82
C GLY A 246 -29.30 -12.74 -6.97
N GLY A 247 -30.55 -13.20 -7.18
CA GLY A 247 -30.85 -14.63 -7.25
C GLY A 247 -30.06 -15.39 -8.35
N ALA A 248 -29.82 -14.77 -9.51
CA ALA A 248 -29.00 -15.35 -10.58
C ALA A 248 -27.53 -15.46 -10.18
N HIS A 249 -27.00 -14.48 -9.45
CA HIS A 249 -25.62 -14.53 -8.94
C HIS A 249 -25.45 -15.64 -7.89
N ILE A 250 -26.41 -15.75 -6.96
CA ILE A 250 -26.40 -16.80 -5.93
C ILE A 250 -26.49 -18.19 -6.59
N ASP A 251 -27.39 -18.38 -7.55
CA ASP A 251 -27.51 -19.65 -8.30
C ASP A 251 -26.21 -20.00 -9.05
N GLY A 252 -25.58 -18.98 -9.66
CA GLY A 252 -24.30 -19.16 -10.36
C GLY A 252 -23.16 -19.55 -9.40
N VAL A 253 -22.99 -18.83 -8.31
CA VAL A 253 -21.97 -19.10 -7.28
C VAL A 253 -22.17 -20.47 -6.64
N MET A 254 -23.41 -20.89 -6.39
CA MET A 254 -23.71 -22.22 -5.82
C MET A 254 -23.32 -23.35 -6.76
N LYS A 255 -23.36 -23.12 -8.08
CA LYS A 255 -22.93 -24.10 -9.10
C LYS A 255 -21.42 -24.06 -9.32
N VAL A 256 -20.89 -22.86 -9.49
CA VAL A 256 -19.46 -22.63 -9.80
C VAL A 256 -19.02 -21.33 -9.14
N ALA A 257 -18.34 -21.41 -7.98
CA ALA A 257 -17.98 -20.26 -7.15
C ALA A 257 -17.28 -19.14 -7.93
N HIS A 258 -16.24 -19.48 -8.71
CA HIS A 258 -15.44 -18.49 -9.45
C HIS A 258 -16.18 -17.83 -10.63
N SER A 259 -17.44 -18.20 -10.91
CA SER A 259 -18.25 -17.51 -11.93
C SER A 259 -18.60 -16.07 -11.54
N PHE A 260 -18.59 -15.74 -10.25
CA PHE A 260 -18.88 -14.42 -9.70
C PHE A 260 -17.90 -13.99 -8.60
N GLU A 261 -16.84 -14.75 -8.35
CA GLU A 261 -15.82 -14.44 -7.38
C GLU A 261 -14.44 -14.50 -8.03
N HIS A 262 -13.66 -13.43 -7.93
CA HIS A 262 -12.36 -13.33 -8.56
C HIS A 262 -11.24 -14.08 -7.82
N ILE A 263 -11.50 -14.46 -6.56
CA ILE A 263 -10.70 -15.34 -5.70
C ILE A 263 -11.62 -16.09 -4.75
N HIS A 264 -11.13 -17.13 -4.07
CA HIS A 264 -11.85 -17.73 -2.95
C HIS A 264 -11.78 -16.80 -1.71
N PRO A 265 -12.92 -16.47 -1.08
CA PRO A 265 -12.95 -15.58 0.09
C PRO A 265 -12.01 -16.00 1.22
N GLU A 266 -11.90 -17.29 1.46
CA GLU A 266 -11.09 -17.89 2.52
C GLU A 266 -9.58 -17.59 2.36
N TRP A 267 -9.12 -17.27 1.15
CA TRP A 267 -7.71 -16.92 0.90
C TRP A 267 -7.29 -15.59 1.54
N VAL A 268 -8.26 -14.77 1.90
CA VAL A 268 -8.05 -13.48 2.58
C VAL A 268 -8.68 -13.45 3.98
N GLY A 269 -9.14 -14.61 4.48
CA GLY A 269 -9.82 -14.75 5.77
C GLY A 269 -11.26 -14.25 5.78
N ASN A 270 -11.84 -14.00 4.60
CA ASN A 270 -13.24 -13.60 4.45
C ASN A 270 -14.14 -14.81 4.19
N GLU A 271 -15.45 -14.58 4.13
CA GLU A 271 -16.44 -15.60 3.86
C GLU A 271 -17.46 -15.16 2.81
N ARG A 272 -18.01 -16.13 2.08
CA ARG A 272 -19.13 -15.89 1.18
C ARG A 272 -20.41 -15.67 1.96
N ARG A 273 -21.16 -14.63 1.57
CA ARG A 273 -22.44 -14.28 2.21
C ARG A 273 -23.55 -14.21 1.18
N PHE A 274 -24.68 -14.85 1.45
CA PHE A 274 -25.90 -14.70 0.65
C PHE A 274 -26.89 -13.83 1.42
N LEU A 275 -27.26 -12.70 0.82
CA LEU A 275 -28.16 -11.73 1.42
C LEU A 275 -29.60 -12.04 0.98
N VAL A 276 -30.53 -12.00 1.93
CA VAL A 276 -31.96 -12.11 1.65
C VAL A 276 -32.55 -10.72 1.45
N SER A 277 -33.38 -10.55 0.45
CA SER A 277 -34.09 -9.31 0.16
C SER A 277 -35.40 -9.63 -0.58
N ASP A 278 -36.18 -8.61 -0.84
CA ASP A 278 -37.38 -8.62 -1.69
C ASP A 278 -37.14 -9.16 -3.12
N GLN A 279 -35.89 -9.15 -3.58
CA GLN A 279 -35.48 -9.69 -4.88
C GLN A 279 -34.88 -11.11 -4.79
N SER A 280 -34.99 -11.75 -3.64
CA SER A 280 -34.44 -13.09 -3.44
C SER A 280 -35.28 -14.15 -4.15
N GLY A 281 -34.60 -15.02 -4.89
CA GLY A 281 -35.23 -16.19 -5.52
C GLY A 281 -35.06 -17.46 -4.69
N GLY A 282 -35.64 -18.57 -5.18
CA GLY A 282 -35.62 -19.86 -4.50
C GLY A 282 -34.21 -20.36 -4.16
N ALA A 283 -33.18 -20.06 -4.96
CA ALA A 283 -31.79 -20.41 -4.65
C ALA A 283 -31.28 -19.76 -3.34
N THR A 284 -31.63 -18.50 -3.12
CA THR A 284 -31.26 -17.77 -1.88
C THR A 284 -31.93 -18.42 -0.66
N ILE A 285 -33.22 -18.74 -0.76
CA ILE A 285 -33.97 -19.37 0.33
C ILE A 285 -33.38 -20.76 0.65
N VAL A 286 -33.16 -21.59 -0.37
CA VAL A 286 -32.52 -22.91 -0.21
C VAL A 286 -31.17 -22.78 0.48
N SER A 287 -30.32 -21.82 0.07
CA SER A 287 -29.00 -21.63 0.69
C SER A 287 -29.08 -21.34 2.19
N LYS A 288 -30.09 -20.61 2.63
CA LYS A 288 -30.31 -20.30 4.06
C LYS A 288 -30.94 -21.47 4.81
N LEU A 289 -31.89 -22.15 4.21
CA LEU A 289 -32.59 -23.27 4.85
C LEU A 289 -31.71 -24.52 4.99
N ARG A 290 -30.72 -24.73 4.11
CA ARG A 290 -29.78 -25.86 4.19
C ARG A 290 -28.98 -25.92 5.51
N ARG A 291 -28.86 -24.83 6.25
CA ARG A 291 -28.27 -24.84 7.59
C ARG A 291 -29.09 -25.64 8.59
N PHE A 292 -30.41 -25.78 8.35
CA PHE A 292 -31.37 -26.48 9.23
C PHE A 292 -31.95 -27.71 8.57
N MET A 293 -32.02 -27.72 7.23
CA MET A 293 -32.60 -28.75 6.38
C MET A 293 -31.64 -29.05 5.24
N PRO A 294 -30.58 -29.89 5.45
CA PRO A 294 -29.51 -30.09 4.46
C PRO A 294 -29.98 -30.56 3.08
N ASP A 295 -31.09 -31.35 3.04
CA ASP A 295 -31.60 -31.97 1.81
C ASP A 295 -32.63 -31.12 1.08
N ILE A 296 -32.92 -29.89 1.55
CA ILE A 296 -33.93 -29.02 0.92
C ILE A 296 -33.52 -28.63 -0.50
N GLU A 297 -34.46 -28.72 -1.42
CA GLU A 297 -34.29 -28.38 -2.83
C GLU A 297 -35.18 -27.19 -3.27
N LYS A 298 -34.84 -26.59 -4.41
CA LYS A 298 -35.53 -25.39 -4.93
C LYS A 298 -37.03 -25.60 -5.24
N GLY A 299 -37.43 -26.83 -5.51
CA GLY A 299 -38.82 -27.20 -5.78
C GLY A 299 -39.64 -27.53 -4.53
N ASP A 300 -39.04 -27.47 -3.33
CA ASP A 300 -39.76 -27.77 -2.10
C ASP A 300 -40.89 -26.76 -1.84
N PRO A 301 -42.10 -27.20 -1.44
CA PRO A 301 -43.22 -26.32 -1.14
C PRO A 301 -42.93 -25.29 -0.07
N LEU A 302 -42.03 -25.59 0.87
CA LEU A 302 -41.59 -24.63 1.89
C LEU A 302 -40.86 -23.43 1.29
N VAL A 303 -40.05 -23.66 0.26
CA VAL A 303 -39.33 -22.58 -0.45
C VAL A 303 -40.33 -21.61 -1.11
N GLY A 304 -41.39 -22.14 -1.73
CA GLY A 304 -42.48 -21.34 -2.30
C GLY A 304 -43.15 -20.49 -1.24
N LYS A 305 -43.54 -21.05 -0.11
CA LYS A 305 -44.18 -20.33 1.00
C LYS A 305 -43.33 -19.20 1.61
N VAL A 306 -42.02 -19.32 1.57
CA VAL A 306 -41.13 -18.27 2.07
C VAL A 306 -40.94 -17.14 1.06
N LEU A 307 -41.22 -17.41 -0.22
CA LEU A 307 -41.12 -16.40 -1.30
C LEU A 307 -42.42 -15.58 -1.47
N GLU A 308 -43.55 -16.08 -0.99
CA GLU A 308 -44.84 -15.36 -0.94
C GLU A 308 -44.86 -14.30 0.19
#